data_8025d0d7aa50df7435d0e8f0280cf8a6
#
_entry.id   8025d0d7aa50df7435d0e8f0280cf8a6
#
_cell.length_a   1.000
_cell.length_b   1.000
_cell.length_c   1.000
_cell.angle_alpha   90.00
_cell.angle_beta   90.00
_cell.angle_gamma   90.00
#
_symmetry.space_group_name_H-M   'P 1'
#
loop_
_entity.id
_entity.type
_entity.pdbx_description
1 polymer ?
#
loop_
_entity_poly.entity_id
_entity_poly.type
_entity_poly.pdbx_seq_one_letter_code
_entity_poly.pdbx_strand_id
1 'polypeptide(L)'
;MIQLYNGDCLELMKNIPDGSVDLVLTDPPYGTMKGAELDGWKNQTTEWDTAIEPTKIFEQISRVLRQNGKAILFSQEPYTSRLITSAIPSLPFAYRAIWYKNVHANALLAKSAMVNRFEDICIFTKPHDAECTNELRDYFKRVLEFIGAKSCKEINAKLGHRKAEHCTIVYLLILLFDFFN
;
A
#
# COMPACT_ATOMS: atom_id res chain seq x y z
N MET A 1 6.65 -15.48 15.72
CA MET A 1 8.13 -15.45 15.79
C MET A 1 8.61 -14.21 15.07
N ILE A 2 9.56 -13.44 15.62
CA ILE A 2 10.17 -12.27 14.95
C ILE A 2 11.54 -12.71 14.43
N GLN A 3 11.83 -12.34 13.17
CA GLN A 3 13.13 -12.58 12.55
C GLN A 3 13.73 -11.24 12.14
N LEU A 4 14.99 -11.01 12.46
CA LEU A 4 15.74 -9.80 12.12
C LEU A 4 16.92 -10.15 11.21
N TYR A 5 17.03 -9.39 10.13
CA TYR A 5 18.10 -9.54 9.16
C TYR A 5 18.84 -8.22 9.01
N ASN A 6 20.15 -8.26 8.88
CA ASN A 6 20.99 -7.09 8.62
C ASN A 6 21.75 -7.29 7.31
N GLY A 7 21.55 -6.40 6.34
CA GLY A 7 22.17 -6.46 5.03
C GLY A 7 21.39 -5.74 3.95
N ASP A 8 21.82 -5.84 2.71
CA ASP A 8 21.11 -5.30 1.55
C ASP A 8 19.73 -5.97 1.42
N CYS A 9 18.68 -5.17 1.42
CA CYS A 9 17.30 -5.67 1.39
C CYS A 9 17.00 -6.44 0.09
N LEU A 10 17.52 -6.02 -1.06
CA LEU A 10 17.32 -6.70 -2.34
C LEU A 10 17.96 -8.09 -2.36
N GLU A 11 19.12 -8.25 -1.70
CA GLU A 11 19.77 -9.54 -1.56
C GLU A 11 19.06 -10.43 -0.53
N LEU A 12 18.69 -9.87 0.62
CA LEU A 12 18.01 -10.61 1.69
C LEU A 12 16.61 -11.07 1.26
N MET A 13 15.89 -10.26 0.50
CA MET A 13 14.57 -10.63 -0.02
C MET A 13 14.60 -11.88 -0.90
N LYS A 14 15.72 -12.21 -1.55
CA LYS A 14 15.87 -13.45 -2.34
C LYS A 14 15.64 -14.72 -1.51
N ASN A 15 15.84 -14.66 -0.20
CA ASN A 15 15.61 -15.78 0.71
C ASN A 15 14.15 -15.90 1.18
N ILE A 16 13.30 -14.93 0.85
CA ILE A 16 11.87 -14.97 1.18
C ILE A 16 11.13 -15.74 0.08
N PRO A 17 10.32 -16.76 0.43
CA PRO A 17 9.55 -17.51 -0.56
C PRO A 17 8.56 -16.63 -1.32
N ASP A 18 8.30 -16.97 -2.58
CA ASP A 18 7.32 -16.29 -3.42
C ASP A 18 5.91 -16.38 -2.80
N GLY A 19 5.19 -15.28 -2.84
CA GLY A 19 3.80 -15.22 -2.38
C GLY A 19 3.59 -15.50 -0.90
N SER A 20 4.62 -15.36 -0.06
CA SER A 20 4.56 -15.70 1.37
C SER A 20 4.29 -14.49 2.30
N VAL A 21 4.31 -13.27 1.77
CA VAL A 21 4.22 -12.04 2.53
C VAL A 21 2.85 -11.38 2.32
N ASP A 22 2.18 -11.02 3.41
CA ASP A 22 0.90 -10.31 3.38
C ASP A 22 1.06 -8.82 3.12
N LEU A 23 2.09 -8.24 3.74
CA LEU A 23 2.33 -6.80 3.75
C LEU A 23 3.82 -6.52 3.69
N VAL A 24 4.22 -5.64 2.78
CA VAL A 24 5.52 -4.96 2.82
C VAL A 24 5.28 -3.53 3.28
N LEU A 25 5.92 -3.14 4.37
CA LEU A 25 5.89 -1.78 4.90
C LEU A 25 7.32 -1.29 5.03
N THR A 26 7.67 -0.20 4.34
CA THR A 26 9.03 0.32 4.33
C THR A 26 9.10 1.83 4.15
N ASP A 27 10.15 2.40 4.72
CA ASP A 27 10.56 3.79 4.54
C ASP A 27 11.94 3.77 3.85
N PRO A 28 11.99 3.70 2.51
CA PRO A 28 13.25 3.62 1.79
C PRO A 28 13.95 4.98 1.73
N PRO A 29 15.27 5.03 1.50
CA PRO A 29 15.95 6.30 1.28
C PRO A 29 15.44 6.97 0.00
N TYR A 30 15.13 8.27 0.10
CA TYR A 30 14.53 9.05 -1.01
C TYR A 30 15.56 9.73 -1.91
N GLY A 31 16.83 9.83 -1.46
CA GLY A 31 17.89 10.56 -2.14
C GLY A 31 17.78 12.08 -2.02
N THR A 32 16.95 12.58 -1.11
CA THR A 32 16.72 14.03 -0.94
C THR A 32 17.75 14.71 -0.05
N MET A 33 18.47 13.93 0.74
CA MET A 33 19.48 14.43 1.69
C MET A 33 20.92 14.14 1.23
N LYS A 34 21.13 13.40 0.15
CA LYS A 34 22.44 13.06 -0.35
C LYS A 34 23.25 14.30 -0.71
N GLY A 35 24.43 14.44 -0.12
CA GLY A 35 25.29 15.61 -0.31
C GLY A 35 24.88 16.86 0.45
N ALA A 36 23.83 16.81 1.29
CA ALA A 36 23.46 17.93 2.12
C ALA A 36 24.44 18.10 3.30
N GLU A 37 24.95 19.31 3.49
CA GLU A 37 25.69 19.68 4.69
C GLU A 37 24.67 20.04 5.80
N LEU A 38 24.67 19.25 6.87
CA LEU A 38 23.75 19.45 7.98
C LEU A 38 24.47 20.09 9.15
N ASP A 39 24.06 21.30 9.51
CA ASP A 39 24.53 21.97 10.73
C ASP A 39 24.28 21.07 11.96
N GLY A 40 25.33 20.76 12.72
CA GLY A 40 25.27 19.88 13.88
C GLY A 40 25.56 18.41 13.61
N TRP A 41 25.63 17.98 12.35
CA TRP A 41 26.00 16.61 11.95
C TRP A 41 27.45 16.51 11.50
N LYS A 42 28.33 17.20 12.20
CA LYS A 42 29.77 17.16 11.90
C LYS A 42 30.25 15.71 11.91
N ASN A 43 30.81 15.28 10.80
CA ASN A 43 31.36 13.93 10.54
C ASN A 43 30.32 12.82 10.19
N GLN A 44 29.05 13.12 9.95
CA GLN A 44 28.12 12.15 9.38
C GLN A 44 27.95 12.43 7.88
N THR A 45 28.13 11.38 7.09
CA THR A 45 27.90 11.45 5.65
C THR A 45 26.43 11.18 5.36
N THR A 46 25.86 11.89 4.40
CA THR A 46 24.50 11.66 3.90
C THR A 46 24.47 10.68 2.73
N GLU A 47 25.56 9.95 2.52
CA GLU A 47 25.72 8.98 1.43
C GLU A 47 24.75 7.78 1.54
N TRP A 48 24.30 7.47 2.75
CA TRP A 48 23.30 6.44 2.98
C TRP A 48 21.94 6.75 2.31
N ASP A 49 21.61 8.05 2.10
CA ASP A 49 20.37 8.46 1.44
C ASP A 49 20.53 8.37 -0.09
N THR A 50 20.83 7.17 -0.57
CA THR A 50 20.82 6.87 -1.99
C THR A 50 19.52 6.18 -2.35
N ALA A 51 18.68 6.87 -3.14
CA ALA A 51 17.37 6.33 -3.55
C ALA A 51 17.54 4.97 -4.24
N ILE A 52 16.77 3.99 -3.80
CA ILE A 52 16.70 2.68 -4.45
C ILE A 52 15.92 2.85 -5.76
N GLU A 53 16.40 2.21 -6.83
CA GLU A 53 15.68 2.20 -8.10
C GLU A 53 14.33 1.48 -7.96
N PRO A 54 13.20 2.18 -8.20
CA PRO A 54 11.87 1.63 -7.91
C PRO A 54 11.56 0.33 -8.62
N THR A 55 11.99 0.15 -9.86
CA THR A 55 11.76 -1.08 -10.62
C THR A 55 12.33 -2.31 -9.93
N LYS A 56 13.55 -2.21 -9.43
CA LYS A 56 14.22 -3.33 -8.74
C LYS A 56 13.51 -3.73 -7.46
N ILE A 57 13.06 -2.74 -6.67
CA ILE A 57 12.33 -3.02 -5.43
C ILE A 57 10.93 -3.57 -5.73
N PHE A 58 10.24 -3.06 -6.75
CA PHE A 58 8.91 -3.54 -7.13
C PHE A 58 8.91 -4.98 -7.64
N GLU A 59 9.94 -5.39 -8.39
CA GLU A 59 10.08 -6.79 -8.81
C GLU A 59 10.17 -7.73 -7.60
N GLN A 60 11.01 -7.41 -6.60
CA GLN A 60 11.13 -8.22 -5.39
C GLN A 60 9.89 -8.16 -4.53
N ILE A 61 9.30 -6.99 -4.32
CA ILE A 61 8.06 -6.84 -3.57
C ILE A 61 6.93 -7.63 -4.23
N SER A 62 6.77 -7.51 -5.55
CA SER A 62 5.75 -8.25 -6.29
C SER A 62 5.94 -9.77 -6.17
N ARG A 63 7.18 -10.25 -6.20
CA ARG A 63 7.49 -11.67 -6.05
C ARG A 63 7.07 -12.21 -4.67
N VAL A 64 7.50 -11.53 -3.59
CA VAL A 64 7.27 -12.03 -2.23
C VAL A 64 5.84 -11.84 -1.75
N LEU A 65 5.13 -10.81 -2.24
CA LEU A 65 3.74 -10.57 -1.86
C LEU A 65 2.82 -11.68 -2.36
N ARG A 66 1.94 -12.16 -1.48
CA ARG A 66 0.81 -12.98 -1.90
C ARG A 66 -0.19 -12.16 -2.71
N GLN A 67 -1.11 -12.81 -3.37
CA GLN A 67 -2.23 -12.14 -4.04
C GLN A 67 -3.06 -11.33 -3.04
N ASN A 68 -3.52 -10.17 -3.45
CA ASN A 68 -4.13 -9.13 -2.60
C ASN A 68 -3.22 -8.56 -1.51
N GLY A 69 -1.96 -8.99 -1.44
CA GLY A 69 -0.95 -8.40 -0.58
C GLY A 69 -0.70 -6.95 -0.94
N LYS A 70 -0.25 -6.18 0.03
CA LYS A 70 -0.04 -4.74 -0.13
C LYS A 70 1.42 -4.36 0.12
N ALA A 71 1.90 -3.39 -0.67
CA ALA A 71 3.13 -2.68 -0.38
C ALA A 71 2.76 -1.24 0.02
N ILE A 72 3.30 -0.80 1.15
CA ILE A 72 3.13 0.54 1.69
C ILE A 72 4.52 1.14 1.80
N LEU A 73 4.79 2.17 1.00
CA LEU A 73 6.07 2.84 0.94
C LEU A 73 5.90 4.30 1.35
N PHE A 74 6.66 4.71 2.35
CA PHE A 74 6.82 6.13 2.65
C PHE A 74 7.65 6.78 1.57
N SER A 75 7.36 8.04 1.27
CA SER A 75 8.05 8.78 0.23
C SER A 75 7.87 10.29 0.38
N GLN A 76 8.71 11.04 -0.33
CA GLN A 76 8.62 12.47 -0.50
C GLN A 76 9.01 12.83 -1.94
N GLU A 77 8.42 13.90 -2.47
CA GLU A 77 8.81 14.35 -3.82
C GLU A 77 10.31 14.70 -3.90
N PRO A 78 10.99 14.39 -5.00
CA PRO A 78 10.48 13.83 -6.27
C PRO A 78 10.38 12.29 -6.29
N TYR A 79 10.74 11.60 -5.22
CA TYR A 79 10.74 10.13 -5.17
C TYR A 79 9.32 9.56 -5.25
N THR A 80 8.32 10.24 -4.66
CA THR A 80 6.89 9.86 -4.77
C THR A 80 6.46 9.70 -6.21
N SER A 81 6.72 10.70 -7.06
CA SER A 81 6.39 10.64 -8.49
C SER A 81 7.12 9.51 -9.20
N ARG A 82 8.38 9.26 -8.86
CA ARG A 82 9.15 8.13 -9.42
C ARG A 82 8.55 6.78 -9.03
N LEU A 83 8.18 6.58 -7.76
CA LEU A 83 7.49 5.35 -7.33
C LEU A 83 6.20 5.11 -8.12
N ILE A 84 5.34 6.13 -8.22
CA ILE A 84 4.05 6.01 -8.89
C ILE A 84 4.22 5.68 -10.37
N THR A 85 5.13 6.36 -11.06
CA THR A 85 5.35 6.17 -12.50
C THR A 85 6.12 4.88 -12.84
N SER A 86 6.85 4.33 -11.89
CA SER A 86 7.58 3.06 -12.03
C SER A 86 6.78 1.84 -11.62
N ALA A 87 5.49 2.02 -11.25
CA ALA A 87 4.63 0.90 -10.89
C ALA A 87 4.54 -0.12 -12.03
N ILE A 88 4.65 -1.41 -11.67
CA ILE A 88 4.62 -2.52 -12.64
C ILE A 88 3.23 -3.16 -12.69
N PRO A 89 2.83 -3.82 -13.80
CA PRO A 89 1.51 -4.43 -13.94
C PRO A 89 1.17 -5.44 -12.84
N SER A 90 2.18 -6.17 -12.33
CA SER A 90 2.02 -7.13 -11.23
C SER A 90 1.96 -6.48 -9.84
N LEU A 91 2.24 -5.18 -9.73
CA LEU A 91 2.13 -4.40 -8.50
C LEU A 91 1.72 -2.95 -8.84
N PRO A 92 0.49 -2.72 -9.32
CA PRO A 92 0.01 -1.40 -9.69
C PRO A 92 -0.14 -0.48 -8.47
N PHE A 93 0.02 0.81 -8.72
CA PHE A 93 -0.32 1.85 -7.76
C PHE A 93 -1.83 1.83 -7.48
N ALA A 94 -2.21 1.81 -6.20
CA ALA A 94 -3.60 1.81 -5.78
C ALA A 94 -4.07 3.22 -5.38
N TYR A 95 -3.43 3.81 -4.39
CA TYR A 95 -3.74 5.17 -3.93
C TYR A 95 -2.62 5.73 -3.07
N ARG A 96 -2.70 7.02 -2.79
CA ARG A 96 -1.80 7.74 -1.90
C ARG A 96 -2.55 8.19 -0.66
N ALA A 97 -1.95 7.96 0.50
CA ALA A 97 -2.31 8.58 1.77
C ALA A 97 -1.28 9.65 2.14
N ILE A 98 -1.61 10.48 3.08
CA ILE A 98 -0.72 11.54 3.58
C ILE A 98 -0.56 11.39 5.08
N TRP A 99 0.68 11.32 5.53
CA TRP A 99 1.00 11.40 6.94
C TRP A 99 1.26 12.86 7.32
N TYR A 100 0.31 13.44 8.04
CA TYR A 100 0.47 14.78 8.58
C TYR A 100 1.31 14.75 9.86
N LYS A 101 2.40 15.51 9.87
CA LYS A 101 3.36 15.56 10.99
C LYS A 101 3.13 16.78 11.88
N ASN A 102 3.44 16.65 13.17
CA ASN A 102 3.40 17.77 14.12
C ASN A 102 4.58 18.75 13.91
N VAL A 103 5.63 18.31 13.18
CA VAL A 103 6.84 19.08 12.87
C VAL A 103 7.01 19.19 11.36
N HIS A 104 7.85 20.13 10.91
CA HIS A 104 8.14 20.27 9.50
C HIS A 104 8.98 19.09 8.99
N ALA A 105 8.57 18.50 7.89
CA ALA A 105 9.23 17.33 7.29
C ALA A 105 10.58 17.67 6.63
N ASN A 106 10.72 18.91 6.13
CA ASN A 106 11.89 19.37 5.39
C ASN A 106 12.47 20.67 5.96
N ALA A 107 12.55 20.79 7.27
CA ALA A 107 13.02 22.00 7.97
C ALA A 107 14.41 22.49 7.51
N LEU A 108 15.27 21.59 7.06
CA LEU A 108 16.60 21.90 6.53
C LEU A 108 16.56 22.74 5.25
N LEU A 109 15.50 22.62 4.47
CA LEU A 109 15.29 23.37 3.23
C LEU A 109 14.61 24.74 3.45
N ALA A 110 14.32 25.13 4.69
CA ALA A 110 13.55 26.33 5.00
C ALA A 110 14.17 27.65 4.46
N LYS A 111 15.48 27.65 4.19
CA LYS A 111 16.18 28.80 3.59
C LYS A 111 16.00 28.91 2.07
N SER A 112 15.67 27.80 1.41
CA SER A 112 15.65 27.70 -0.06
C SER A 112 14.31 27.28 -0.63
N ALA A 113 13.43 26.68 0.18
CA ALA A 113 12.13 26.20 -0.26
C ALA A 113 11.07 26.34 0.85
N MET A 114 9.81 26.29 0.45
CA MET A 114 8.71 26.22 1.40
C MET A 114 8.75 24.89 2.15
N VAL A 115 8.61 24.95 3.48
CA VAL A 115 8.56 23.77 4.32
C VAL A 115 7.16 23.16 4.32
N ASN A 116 7.09 21.85 4.40
CA ASN A 116 5.84 21.11 4.52
C ASN A 116 5.73 20.36 5.86
N ARG A 117 4.55 19.86 6.17
CA ARG A 117 4.25 19.07 7.38
C ARG A 117 3.68 17.70 7.05
N PHE A 118 3.99 17.17 5.90
CA PHE A 118 3.48 15.86 5.51
C PHE A 118 4.54 15.04 4.80
N GLU A 119 4.32 13.74 4.83
CA GLU A 119 4.97 12.78 3.97
C GLU A 119 3.93 11.96 3.22
N ASP A 120 4.29 11.53 2.04
CA ASP A 120 3.46 10.68 1.22
C ASP A 120 3.58 9.22 1.68
N ILE A 121 2.47 8.51 1.64
CA ILE A 121 2.41 7.07 1.83
C ILE A 121 1.82 6.49 0.55
N CYS A 122 2.65 5.85 -0.25
CA CYS A 122 2.23 5.23 -1.49
C CYS A 122 1.81 3.78 -1.26
N ILE A 123 0.60 3.43 -1.64
CA ILE A 123 0.03 2.10 -1.50
C ILE A 123 -0.07 1.44 -2.86
N PHE A 124 0.52 0.25 -2.97
CA PHE A 124 0.47 -0.63 -4.13
C PHE A 124 -0.20 -1.93 -3.72
N THR A 125 -0.98 -2.51 -4.61
CA THR A 125 -1.70 -3.75 -4.29
C THR A 125 -1.44 -4.79 -5.38
N LYS A 126 -0.93 -5.96 -5.00
CA LYS A 126 -0.79 -7.06 -5.94
C LYS A 126 -2.17 -7.52 -6.39
N PRO A 127 -2.45 -7.56 -7.71
CA PRO A 127 -3.76 -7.96 -8.20
C PRO A 127 -4.11 -9.38 -7.77
N HIS A 128 -5.40 -9.63 -7.72
CA HIS A 128 -5.93 -10.97 -7.57
C HIS A 128 -5.92 -11.64 -8.95
N ASP A 129 -5.45 -12.88 -9.05
CA ASP A 129 -5.64 -13.66 -10.25
C ASP A 129 -7.14 -13.86 -10.48
N ALA A 130 -7.59 -13.60 -11.70
CA ALA A 130 -9.00 -13.78 -12.06
C ALA A 130 -9.47 -15.25 -11.90
N GLU A 131 -8.51 -16.18 -11.91
CA GLU A 131 -8.75 -17.61 -11.73
C GLU A 131 -8.72 -18.07 -10.27
N CYS A 132 -8.23 -17.23 -9.34
CA CYS A 132 -8.24 -17.59 -7.93
C CYS A 132 -9.67 -17.45 -7.40
N THR A 133 -10.37 -18.54 -7.31
CA THR A 133 -11.66 -18.66 -6.63
C THR A 133 -11.46 -18.40 -5.16
N ASN A 134 -11.70 -17.15 -4.76
CA ASN A 134 -11.82 -16.83 -3.35
C ASN A 134 -13.13 -17.46 -2.87
N GLU A 135 -13.07 -18.39 -1.91
CA GLU A 135 -14.26 -19.04 -1.31
C GLU A 135 -15.33 -18.01 -0.89
N LEU A 136 -14.91 -16.85 -0.39
CA LEU A 136 -15.78 -15.72 -0.10
C LEU A 136 -16.49 -15.19 -1.36
N ARG A 137 -15.81 -15.13 -2.51
CA ARG A 137 -16.42 -14.65 -3.76
C ARG A 137 -17.50 -15.60 -4.25
N ASP A 138 -17.27 -16.91 -4.16
CA ASP A 138 -18.25 -17.93 -4.55
C ASP A 138 -19.39 -18.01 -3.53
N TYR A 139 -19.10 -17.80 -2.26
CA TYR A 139 -20.13 -17.63 -1.25
C TYR A 139 -21.01 -16.41 -1.55
N PHE A 140 -20.45 -15.24 -1.85
CA PHE A 140 -21.21 -14.06 -2.21
C PHE A 140 -22.01 -14.20 -3.50
N LYS A 141 -21.47 -14.88 -4.51
CA LYS A 141 -22.24 -15.19 -5.71
C LYS A 141 -23.49 -16.02 -5.36
N ARG A 142 -23.33 -17.08 -4.57
CA ARG A 142 -24.46 -17.89 -4.09
C ARG A 142 -25.47 -17.08 -3.28
N VAL A 143 -25.00 -16.16 -2.43
CA VAL A 143 -25.87 -15.26 -1.67
C VAL A 143 -26.63 -14.32 -2.61
N LEU A 144 -25.98 -13.71 -3.60
CA LEU A 144 -26.64 -12.84 -4.58
C LEU A 144 -27.66 -13.62 -5.43
N GLU A 145 -27.35 -14.84 -5.83
CA GLU A 145 -28.27 -15.73 -6.52
C GLU A 145 -29.47 -16.10 -5.65
N PHE A 146 -29.25 -16.43 -4.38
CA PHE A 146 -30.30 -16.73 -3.41
C PHE A 146 -31.23 -15.53 -3.17
N ILE A 147 -30.67 -14.33 -3.01
CA ILE A 147 -31.44 -13.08 -2.88
C ILE A 147 -32.16 -12.74 -4.21
N GLY A 148 -31.68 -13.28 -5.34
CA GLY A 148 -32.22 -13.00 -6.67
C GLY A 148 -32.09 -11.53 -7.06
N ALA A 149 -30.99 -10.87 -6.64
CA ALA A 149 -30.73 -9.47 -6.91
C ALA A 149 -29.43 -9.29 -7.69
N LYS A 150 -29.44 -8.46 -8.75
CA LYS A 150 -28.30 -8.16 -9.61
C LYS A 150 -27.67 -6.80 -9.36
N SER A 151 -28.27 -5.98 -8.49
CA SER A 151 -27.80 -4.62 -8.22
C SER A 151 -28.16 -4.18 -6.80
N CYS A 152 -27.42 -3.19 -6.27
CA CYS A 152 -27.73 -2.55 -4.99
C CYS A 152 -29.16 -1.96 -4.95
N LYS A 153 -29.66 -1.49 -6.10
CA LYS A 153 -31.02 -0.97 -6.21
C LYS A 153 -32.07 -2.05 -5.98
N GLU A 154 -31.86 -3.24 -6.53
CA GLU A 154 -32.75 -4.39 -6.34
C GLU A 154 -32.68 -4.93 -4.90
N ILE A 155 -31.49 -4.96 -4.31
CA ILE A 155 -31.29 -5.34 -2.90
C ILE A 155 -32.05 -4.37 -1.99
N ASN A 156 -31.90 -3.06 -2.19
CA ASN A 156 -32.62 -2.04 -1.41
C ASN A 156 -34.12 -2.14 -1.56
N ALA A 157 -34.62 -2.42 -2.76
CA ALA A 157 -36.04 -2.61 -3.01
C ALA A 157 -36.59 -3.82 -2.23
N LYS A 158 -35.84 -4.91 -2.13
CA LYS A 158 -36.24 -6.11 -1.38
C LYS A 158 -36.13 -5.92 0.14
N LEU A 159 -35.13 -5.16 0.62
CA LEU A 159 -34.93 -4.90 2.05
C LEU A 159 -35.79 -3.76 2.59
N GLY A 160 -36.48 -3.03 1.73
CA GLY A 160 -37.39 -1.94 2.13
C GLY A 160 -36.71 -0.68 2.68
N HIS A 161 -35.38 -0.57 2.59
CA HIS A 161 -34.63 0.60 3.03
C HIS A 161 -33.32 0.82 2.24
N ARG A 162 -32.79 2.05 2.28
CA ARG A 162 -31.61 2.47 1.52
C ARG A 162 -30.28 2.16 2.21
N LYS A 163 -30.06 0.95 2.72
CA LYS A 163 -28.78 0.61 3.36
C LYS A 163 -27.67 0.15 2.39
N ALA A 164 -28.00 -0.15 1.13
CA ALA A 164 -27.05 -0.61 0.15
C ALA A 164 -26.50 0.48 -0.80
N GLU A 165 -26.62 1.77 -0.44
CA GLU A 165 -26.12 2.88 -1.25
C GLU A 165 -24.57 2.92 -1.35
N HIS A 166 -23.88 2.31 -0.39
CA HIS A 166 -22.42 2.11 -0.41
C HIS A 166 -22.11 0.62 -0.35
N CYS A 167 -22.61 -0.14 -1.31
CA CYS A 167 -22.42 -1.58 -1.39
C CYS A 167 -20.96 -1.94 -1.63
N THR A 168 -20.12 -1.67 -0.65
CA THR A 168 -18.92 -2.46 -0.44
C THR A 168 -19.40 -3.79 0.15
N ILE A 169 -18.90 -4.89 -0.35
CA ILE A 169 -19.14 -6.28 0.09
C ILE A 169 -19.17 -6.44 1.63
N VAL A 170 -18.48 -5.57 2.35
CA VAL A 170 -18.44 -5.50 3.83
C VAL A 170 -19.80 -5.19 4.48
N TYR A 171 -20.66 -4.38 3.85
CA TYR A 171 -21.98 -4.07 4.41
C TYR A 171 -22.99 -5.22 4.27
N LEU A 172 -22.84 -6.04 3.23
CA LEU A 172 -23.63 -7.26 3.08
C LEU A 172 -23.27 -8.29 4.16
N LEU A 173 -22.00 -8.37 4.55
CA LEU A 173 -21.51 -9.23 5.64
C LEU A 173 -22.12 -8.84 6.99
N ILE A 174 -22.20 -7.54 7.31
CA ILE A 174 -22.76 -7.04 8.59
C ILE A 174 -24.26 -7.32 8.66
N LEU A 175 -25.00 -7.14 7.58
CA LEU A 175 -26.43 -7.41 7.55
C LEU A 175 -26.78 -8.91 7.65
N LEU A 176 -25.91 -9.80 7.16
CA LEU A 176 -26.10 -11.24 7.31
C LEU A 176 -25.76 -11.72 8.73
N PHE A 177 -24.79 -11.10 9.40
CA PHE A 177 -24.44 -11.40 10.80
C PHE A 177 -25.57 -11.01 11.77
N ASP A 178 -26.26 -9.88 11.52
CA ASP A 178 -27.40 -9.43 12.34
C ASP A 178 -28.68 -10.24 12.09
N PHE A 179 -28.74 -11.04 11.01
CA PHE A 179 -29.92 -11.83 10.67
C PHE A 179 -29.84 -13.29 11.19
N PHE A 180 -28.64 -13.76 11.56
CA PHE A 180 -28.40 -15.12 12.09
C PHE A 180 -28.08 -15.16 13.58
N ASN A 181 -28.11 -14.05 14.31
CA ASN A 181 -28.10 -13.95 15.76
C ASN A 181 -29.44 -13.36 16.25
#